data_c458225fca016ae13edad3a02fa41daf
#
_entry.id   c458225fca016ae13edad3a02fa41daf
#
_cell.length_a   1.000
_cell.length_b   1.000
_cell.length_c   1.000
_cell.angle_alpha   90.00
_cell.angle_beta   90.00
_cell.angle_gamma   90.00
#
_symmetry.space_group_name_H-M   'P 1'
#
loop_
_entity.id
_entity.type
_entity.pdbx_description
1 polymer ?
#
loop_
_entity_poly.entity_id
_entity_poly.type
_entity_poly.pdbx_seq_one_letter_code
_entity_poly.pdbx_strand_id
1 'polypeptide(L)'
;MVSARHASYNVCFCDIDGTLVHYPEAQAKWGEITGPSVVPGCFMYVARETGRRHKVLKLPPTTTGLQGVISVKTLTELERMRRGGIKLVLITGARLSTMLTRMAFLPAADAYVCENGGRIYYPEATLTVALPIAEDMEWRRKHNATAGPPDSDAIPPSERPGTLWELYRELTAQGWSLDAFSYTTNFRLKAKDGKTAEDVARIVENLKPDLASSTNIGLADFYPATSGKEKAAQHIVEKFQSRLEEAFLLCDDDNDMGLAAVVGKVFLPSITSDSVRRAVDANPEKFVVSQKGGIIATEELLEHVEDHIGTFLLG
;
A
#
# COMPACT_ATOMS: atom_id res chain seq x y z
N MET A 1 17.46 10.19 -36.09
CA MET A 1 16.92 9.09 -35.30
C MET A 1 17.23 9.41 -33.84
N VAL A 2 16.24 9.91 -33.09
CA VAL A 2 16.37 10.13 -31.65
C VAL A 2 16.24 8.73 -31.03
N SER A 3 17.33 8.20 -30.49
CA SER A 3 17.30 6.98 -29.67
C SER A 3 16.29 7.21 -28.55
N ALA A 4 15.20 6.48 -28.56
CA ALA A 4 14.31 6.40 -27.39
C ALA A 4 15.18 5.92 -26.23
N ARG A 5 15.52 6.82 -25.30
CA ARG A 5 16.09 6.42 -24.03
C ARG A 5 15.01 5.56 -23.38
N HIS A 6 15.24 4.25 -23.27
CA HIS A 6 14.44 3.42 -22.38
C HIS A 6 14.50 4.08 -21.01
N ALA A 7 13.36 4.47 -20.49
CA ALA A 7 13.29 4.99 -19.13
C ALA A 7 13.85 3.89 -18.22
N SER A 8 14.98 4.16 -17.59
CA SER A 8 15.57 3.23 -16.64
C SER A 8 14.78 3.36 -15.35
N TYR A 9 13.83 2.46 -15.13
CA TYR A 9 13.10 2.41 -13.88
C TYR A 9 14.03 2.01 -12.74
N ASN A 10 13.98 2.73 -11.62
CA ASN A 10 14.89 2.55 -10.49
C ASN A 10 14.18 2.52 -9.12
N VAL A 11 12.88 2.79 -9.07
CA VAL A 11 12.07 2.71 -7.86
C VAL A 11 10.80 1.91 -8.14
N CYS A 12 10.51 0.95 -7.27
CA CYS A 12 9.30 0.15 -7.24
C CYS A 12 8.48 0.52 -6.01
N PHE A 13 7.30 1.08 -6.19
CA PHE A 13 6.30 1.20 -5.14
C PHE A 13 5.41 -0.02 -5.16
N CYS A 14 5.17 -0.63 -3.99
CA CYS A 14 4.28 -1.78 -3.84
C CYS A 14 3.25 -1.51 -2.75
N ASP A 15 1.97 -1.55 -3.10
CA ASP A 15 0.93 -1.72 -2.10
C ASP A 15 1.01 -3.12 -1.48
N ILE A 16 0.42 -3.30 -0.29
CA ILE A 16 0.53 -4.56 0.47
C ILE A 16 -0.74 -5.39 0.34
N ASP A 17 -1.88 -4.84 0.76
CA ASP A 17 -3.12 -5.60 0.90
C ASP A 17 -3.87 -5.67 -0.45
N GLY A 18 -4.09 -6.88 -0.96
CA GLY A 18 -4.66 -7.10 -2.29
C GLY A 18 -3.61 -7.22 -3.40
N THR A 19 -2.40 -6.69 -3.17
CA THR A 19 -1.29 -6.65 -4.13
C THR A 19 -0.21 -7.69 -3.82
N LEU A 20 0.45 -7.62 -2.68
CA LEU A 20 1.45 -8.60 -2.23
C LEU A 20 0.84 -9.66 -1.32
N VAL A 21 -0.09 -9.24 -0.46
CA VAL A 21 -0.79 -10.08 0.51
C VAL A 21 -2.23 -10.28 0.04
N HIS A 22 -2.62 -11.52 -0.17
CA HIS A 22 -3.94 -11.88 -0.66
C HIS A 22 -4.76 -12.60 0.40
N TYR A 23 -6.05 -12.31 0.48
CA TYR A 23 -6.99 -12.87 1.44
C TYR A 23 -7.79 -14.03 0.84
N PRO A 24 -8.34 -14.92 1.69
CA PRO A 24 -9.01 -16.15 1.22
C PRO A 24 -10.10 -15.92 0.17
N GLU A 25 -10.90 -14.87 0.32
CA GLU A 25 -11.99 -14.54 -0.60
C GLU A 25 -11.49 -14.25 -2.02
N ALA A 26 -10.45 -13.44 -2.14
CA ALA A 26 -9.83 -13.12 -3.43
C ALA A 26 -9.15 -14.33 -4.07
N GLN A 27 -8.72 -15.30 -3.26
CA GLN A 27 -7.99 -16.48 -3.71
C GLN A 27 -8.87 -17.67 -4.06
N ALA A 28 -10.05 -17.81 -3.43
CA ALA A 28 -10.90 -18.97 -3.55
C ALA A 28 -11.32 -19.30 -5.00
N LYS A 29 -11.43 -18.29 -5.85
CA LYS A 29 -11.70 -18.46 -7.28
C LYS A 29 -10.53 -19.13 -8.01
N TRP A 30 -9.29 -18.83 -7.62
CA TRP A 30 -8.08 -19.17 -8.36
C TRP A 30 -7.36 -20.41 -7.84
N GLY A 31 -7.63 -20.82 -6.61
CA GLY A 31 -7.02 -22.00 -6.01
C GLY A 31 -7.32 -22.13 -4.52
N GLU A 32 -6.63 -23.05 -3.87
CA GLU A 32 -6.83 -23.35 -2.45
C GLU A 32 -5.54 -23.75 -1.73
N ILE A 33 -5.50 -23.51 -0.42
CA ILE A 33 -4.41 -23.98 0.44
C ILE A 33 -4.74 -25.41 0.86
N THR A 34 -3.93 -26.38 0.41
CA THR A 34 -4.18 -27.82 0.62
C THR A 34 -3.49 -28.38 1.87
N GLY A 35 -2.54 -27.68 2.46
CA GLY A 35 -1.86 -28.13 3.67
C GLY A 35 -0.44 -27.55 3.83
N PRO A 36 0.33 -28.04 4.82
CA PRO A 36 1.71 -27.66 5.02
C PRO A 36 2.59 -28.04 3.82
N SER A 37 3.60 -27.22 3.53
CA SER A 37 4.66 -27.54 2.57
C SER A 37 5.76 -28.38 3.25
N VAL A 38 6.64 -28.99 2.45
CA VAL A 38 7.88 -29.62 2.94
C VAL A 38 8.85 -28.58 3.54
N VAL A 39 8.68 -27.30 3.21
CA VAL A 39 9.46 -26.22 3.80
C VAL A 39 8.77 -25.76 5.09
N PRO A 40 9.44 -25.81 6.25
CA PRO A 40 8.86 -25.38 7.51
C PRO A 40 8.29 -23.96 7.45
N GLY A 41 7.11 -23.74 8.03
CA GLY A 41 6.42 -22.45 8.03
C GLY A 41 5.69 -22.09 6.73
N CYS A 42 5.91 -22.85 5.65
CA CYS A 42 5.20 -22.66 4.38
C CYS A 42 4.01 -23.58 4.24
N PHE A 43 3.01 -23.11 3.49
CA PHE A 43 1.84 -23.89 3.08
C PHE A 43 1.85 -24.07 1.56
N MET A 44 1.12 -25.08 1.09
CA MET A 44 0.96 -25.36 -0.33
C MET A 44 -0.36 -24.77 -0.81
N TYR A 45 -0.29 -23.85 -1.76
CA TYR A 45 -1.42 -23.37 -2.54
C TYR A 45 -1.43 -24.07 -3.89
N VAL A 46 -2.59 -24.58 -4.30
CA VAL A 46 -2.76 -25.25 -5.59
C VAL A 46 -3.67 -24.41 -6.48
N ALA A 47 -3.13 -23.98 -7.62
CA ALA A 47 -3.89 -23.24 -8.62
C ALA A 47 -4.97 -24.13 -9.26
N ARG A 48 -6.22 -23.68 -9.27
CA ARG A 48 -7.38 -24.48 -9.70
C ARG A 48 -7.32 -24.82 -11.20
N GLU A 49 -6.95 -23.85 -12.01
CA GLU A 49 -6.94 -24.02 -13.47
C GLU A 49 -5.81 -24.94 -13.96
N THR A 50 -4.62 -24.79 -13.39
CA THR A 50 -3.40 -25.44 -13.88
C THR A 50 -2.92 -26.59 -13.03
N GLY A 51 -3.44 -26.74 -11.80
CA GLY A 51 -2.91 -27.67 -10.80
C GLY A 51 -1.50 -27.31 -10.29
N ARG A 52 -0.94 -26.18 -10.74
CA ARG A 52 0.40 -25.73 -10.32
C ARG A 52 0.42 -25.44 -8.83
N ARG A 53 1.52 -25.85 -8.21
CA ARG A 53 1.73 -25.72 -6.76
C ARG A 53 2.60 -24.50 -6.45
N HIS A 54 2.15 -23.67 -5.52
CA HIS A 54 2.82 -22.47 -5.05
C HIS A 54 3.08 -22.57 -3.56
N LYS A 55 4.27 -22.22 -3.11
CA LYS A 55 4.57 -22.09 -1.67
C LYS A 55 4.11 -20.74 -1.18
N VAL A 56 3.38 -20.70 -0.08
CA VAL A 56 2.88 -19.46 0.53
C VAL A 56 3.20 -19.42 2.01
N LEU A 57 3.42 -18.23 2.55
CA LEU A 57 3.48 -17.93 3.97
C LEU A 57 2.14 -17.37 4.42
N LYS A 58 1.66 -17.79 5.57
CA LYS A 58 0.50 -17.17 6.24
C LYS A 58 1.00 -16.05 7.13
N LEU A 59 0.40 -14.88 6.96
CA LEU A 59 0.70 -13.73 7.82
C LEU A 59 -0.09 -13.81 9.12
N PRO A 60 0.34 -13.08 10.16
CA PRO A 60 -0.49 -12.85 11.34
C PRO A 60 -1.87 -12.32 10.94
N PRO A 61 -2.94 -12.75 11.62
CA PRO A 61 -4.28 -12.26 11.31
C PRO A 61 -4.38 -10.74 11.55
N THR A 62 -5.22 -10.10 10.77
CA THR A 62 -5.59 -8.69 10.95
C THR A 62 -6.35 -8.49 12.25
N THR A 63 -6.59 -7.25 12.64
CA THR A 63 -7.48 -6.89 13.76
C THR A 63 -8.93 -7.38 13.57
N THR A 64 -9.33 -7.66 12.32
CA THR A 64 -10.63 -8.24 11.98
C THR A 64 -10.61 -9.78 11.89
N GLY A 65 -9.49 -10.42 12.23
CA GLY A 65 -9.33 -11.88 12.21
C GLY A 65 -9.02 -12.48 10.84
N LEU A 66 -8.95 -11.69 9.78
CA LEU A 66 -8.60 -12.16 8.45
C LEU A 66 -7.11 -12.50 8.36
N GLN A 67 -6.79 -13.68 7.87
CA GLN A 67 -5.41 -14.13 7.67
C GLN A 67 -5.05 -14.09 6.18
N GLY A 68 -4.17 -13.18 5.80
CA GLY A 68 -3.64 -13.10 4.45
C GLY A 68 -2.48 -14.08 4.22
N VAL A 69 -2.15 -14.30 2.96
CA VAL A 69 -1.00 -15.09 2.51
C VAL A 69 -0.17 -14.31 1.50
N ILE A 70 1.13 -14.55 1.50
CA ILE A 70 2.08 -14.05 0.49
C ILE A 70 2.80 -15.24 -0.14
N SER A 71 3.04 -15.18 -1.45
CA SER A 71 3.80 -16.19 -2.15
C SER A 71 5.29 -16.07 -1.87
N VAL A 72 5.96 -17.20 -1.66
CA VAL A 72 7.43 -17.26 -1.55
C VAL A 72 8.08 -16.77 -2.85
N LYS A 73 7.46 -17.03 -4.00
CA LYS A 73 7.94 -16.57 -5.29
C LYS A 73 7.88 -15.03 -5.39
N THR A 74 6.77 -14.43 -4.96
CA THR A 74 6.66 -12.95 -4.85
C THR A 74 7.82 -12.36 -4.04
N LEU A 75 8.13 -12.93 -2.88
CA LEU A 75 9.27 -12.48 -2.06
C LEU A 75 10.59 -12.62 -2.78
N THR A 76 10.80 -13.74 -3.50
CA THR A 76 12.02 -14.00 -4.25
C THR A 76 12.21 -13.00 -5.41
N GLU A 77 11.14 -12.71 -6.17
CA GLU A 77 11.21 -11.78 -7.29
C GLU A 77 11.47 -10.35 -6.82
N LEU A 78 10.81 -9.89 -5.76
CA LEU A 78 11.07 -8.56 -5.19
C LEU A 78 12.49 -8.42 -4.65
N GLU A 79 13.02 -9.46 -4.02
CA GLU A 79 14.43 -9.47 -3.58
C GLU A 79 15.39 -9.47 -4.78
N ARG A 80 15.06 -10.20 -5.86
CA ARG A 80 15.85 -10.18 -7.11
C ARG A 80 15.88 -8.75 -7.70
N MET A 81 14.75 -8.06 -7.74
CA MET A 81 14.65 -6.68 -8.21
C MET A 81 15.54 -5.75 -7.37
N ARG A 82 15.49 -5.86 -6.04
CA ARG A 82 16.32 -5.04 -5.15
C ARG A 82 17.82 -5.29 -5.37
N ARG A 83 18.25 -6.54 -5.51
CA ARG A 83 19.63 -6.89 -5.85
C ARG A 83 20.06 -6.36 -7.21
N GLY A 84 19.13 -6.23 -8.13
CA GLY A 84 19.32 -5.59 -9.44
C GLY A 84 19.35 -4.06 -9.41
N GLY A 85 19.31 -3.44 -8.21
CA GLY A 85 19.44 -2.00 -8.03
C GLY A 85 18.12 -1.23 -7.95
N ILE A 86 16.97 -1.90 -8.05
CA ILE A 86 15.65 -1.26 -7.87
C ILE A 86 15.42 -0.96 -6.40
N LYS A 87 15.12 0.28 -6.07
CA LYS A 87 14.69 0.68 -4.72
C LYS A 87 13.26 0.22 -4.47
N LEU A 88 13.03 -0.63 -3.48
CA LEU A 88 11.70 -1.12 -3.12
C LEU A 88 11.09 -0.27 -2.01
N VAL A 89 9.88 0.22 -2.23
CA VAL A 89 9.08 0.97 -1.26
C VAL A 89 7.77 0.23 -1.01
N LEU A 90 7.53 -0.19 0.22
CA LEU A 90 6.22 -0.72 0.63
C LEU A 90 5.33 0.44 1.08
N ILE A 91 4.15 0.58 0.45
CA ILE A 91 3.24 1.71 0.68
C ILE A 91 1.81 1.22 0.92
N THR A 92 1.22 1.56 2.08
CA THR A 92 -0.09 1.05 2.48
C THR A 92 -0.94 2.09 3.23
N GLY A 93 -2.26 1.94 3.16
CA GLY A 93 -3.20 2.65 4.01
C GLY A 93 -3.27 2.12 5.45
N ALA A 94 -2.62 0.99 5.75
CA ALA A 94 -2.62 0.39 7.08
C ALA A 94 -1.85 1.26 8.10
N ARG A 95 -2.20 1.09 9.36
CA ARG A 95 -1.50 1.70 10.51
C ARG A 95 -0.11 1.10 10.71
N LEU A 96 0.78 1.85 11.38
CA LEU A 96 2.15 1.40 11.68
C LEU A 96 2.18 0.06 12.42
N SER A 97 1.33 -0.14 13.42
CA SER A 97 1.29 -1.40 14.20
C SER A 97 1.00 -2.62 13.31
N THR A 98 0.14 -2.49 12.30
CA THR A 98 -0.12 -3.55 11.32
C THR A 98 1.10 -3.81 10.45
N MET A 99 1.77 -2.77 9.97
CA MET A 99 3.00 -2.92 9.19
C MET A 99 4.09 -3.62 10.00
N LEU A 100 4.36 -3.18 11.24
CA LEU A 100 5.37 -3.79 12.12
C LEU A 100 5.09 -5.29 12.37
N THR A 101 3.84 -5.65 12.62
CA THR A 101 3.44 -7.05 12.83
C THR A 101 3.72 -7.92 11.60
N ARG A 102 3.66 -7.35 10.40
CA ARG A 102 3.84 -8.08 9.13
C ARG A 102 5.25 -8.03 8.59
N MET A 103 6.10 -7.11 9.03
CA MET A 103 7.46 -6.91 8.48
C MET A 103 8.29 -8.18 8.37
N ALA A 104 8.14 -9.12 9.32
CA ALA A 104 8.86 -10.41 9.29
C ALA A 104 8.45 -11.33 8.12
N PHE A 105 7.33 -11.04 7.46
CA PHE A 105 6.75 -11.82 6.37
C PHE A 105 6.76 -11.07 5.03
N LEU A 106 7.10 -9.79 5.05
CA LEU A 106 7.19 -8.93 3.87
C LEU A 106 8.62 -8.90 3.34
N PRO A 107 8.83 -8.53 2.06
CA PRO A 107 10.18 -8.33 1.56
C PRO A 107 10.86 -7.18 2.31
N ALA A 108 12.17 -7.25 2.47
CA ALA A 108 12.95 -6.11 2.93
C ALA A 108 12.80 -4.96 1.94
N ALA A 109 12.57 -3.73 2.42
CA ALA A 109 12.37 -2.57 1.58
C ALA A 109 13.33 -1.43 1.94
N ASP A 110 13.52 -0.50 0.99
CA ASP A 110 14.35 0.69 1.17
C ASP A 110 13.57 1.83 1.86
N ALA A 111 12.24 1.77 1.83
CA ALA A 111 11.35 2.61 2.62
C ALA A 111 10.02 1.91 2.90
N TYR A 112 9.36 2.33 3.98
CA TYR A 112 8.04 1.83 4.41
C TYR A 112 7.13 3.02 4.64
N VAL A 113 5.96 3.00 4.03
CA VAL A 113 4.96 4.07 4.10
C VAL A 113 3.65 3.52 4.63
N CYS A 114 3.10 4.12 5.66
CA CYS A 114 1.82 3.74 6.24
C CYS A 114 0.88 4.94 6.43
N GLU A 115 -0.35 4.68 6.88
CA GLU A 115 -1.37 5.70 7.13
C GLU A 115 -1.64 6.58 5.90
N ASN A 116 -1.83 5.95 4.72
CA ASN A 116 -2.07 6.64 3.44
C ASN A 116 -1.01 7.72 3.13
N GLY A 117 0.27 7.44 3.39
CA GLY A 117 1.36 8.37 3.15
C GLY A 117 1.61 9.35 4.30
N GLY A 118 0.91 9.25 5.41
CA GLY A 118 1.10 10.13 6.57
C GLY A 118 2.42 9.91 7.30
N ARG A 119 2.96 8.69 7.24
CA ARG A 119 4.22 8.33 7.93
C ARG A 119 5.15 7.56 7.01
N ILE A 120 6.41 7.95 6.98
CA ILE A 120 7.49 7.33 6.21
C ILE A 120 8.58 6.87 7.17
N TYR A 121 9.09 5.66 6.93
CA TYR A 121 10.16 5.05 7.71
C TYR A 121 11.25 4.51 6.79
N TYR A 122 12.49 4.65 7.21
CA TYR A 122 13.64 4.06 6.52
C TYR A 122 14.30 3.01 7.41
N PRO A 123 14.89 1.93 6.83
CA PRO A 123 15.72 1.00 7.58
C PRO A 123 16.87 1.75 8.26
N GLU A 124 17.07 1.51 9.56
CA GLU A 124 18.19 2.07 10.32
C GLU A 124 19.43 1.22 10.08
N ALA A 125 20.38 1.74 9.33
CA ALA A 125 21.59 0.99 8.94
C ALA A 125 22.72 1.07 9.97
N THR A 126 22.67 2.02 10.91
CA THR A 126 23.81 2.39 11.73
C THR A 126 23.71 2.02 13.21
N LEU A 127 22.50 1.70 13.69
CA LEU A 127 22.28 1.40 15.10
C LEU A 127 21.76 -0.02 15.32
N THR A 128 22.48 -0.75 16.17
CA THR A 128 22.09 -2.09 16.63
C THR A 128 20.99 -2.06 17.68
N VAL A 129 20.34 -0.92 17.90
CA VAL A 129 19.41 -0.70 19.01
C VAL A 129 18.04 -0.21 18.58
N ALA A 130 17.05 -0.80 19.20
CA ALA A 130 15.66 -0.45 19.44
C ALA A 130 14.67 -0.69 18.30
N LEU A 131 14.76 -0.07 17.16
CA LEU A 131 13.79 -0.28 16.08
C LEU A 131 14.52 -0.56 14.76
N PRO A 132 14.00 -1.52 13.93
CA PRO A 132 14.60 -1.84 12.65
C PRO A 132 14.38 -0.73 11.59
N ILE A 133 13.56 0.28 11.91
CA ILE A 133 13.22 1.41 11.04
C ILE A 133 13.19 2.71 11.85
N ALA A 134 13.57 3.82 11.21
CA ALA A 134 13.47 5.18 11.73
C ALA A 134 12.45 6.00 10.96
N GLU A 135 11.63 6.77 11.67
CA GLU A 135 10.63 7.65 11.05
C GLU A 135 11.29 8.87 10.41
N ASP A 136 10.81 9.25 9.23
CA ASP A 136 11.16 10.53 8.58
C ASP A 136 10.47 11.69 9.31
N MET A 137 11.18 12.30 10.25
CA MET A 137 10.65 13.39 11.06
C MET A 137 10.51 14.70 10.27
N GLU A 138 11.21 14.88 9.15
CA GLU A 138 10.99 16.00 8.25
C GLU A 138 9.61 15.87 7.57
N TRP A 139 9.29 14.69 7.09
CA TRP A 139 7.98 14.39 6.51
C TRP A 139 6.87 14.49 7.56
N ARG A 140 7.05 13.88 8.73
CA ARG A 140 6.04 13.90 9.80
C ARG A 140 5.65 15.31 10.23
N ARG A 141 6.63 16.24 10.31
CA ARG A 141 6.38 17.64 10.70
C ARG A 141 5.54 18.42 9.71
N LYS A 142 5.49 18.03 8.42
CA LYS A 142 4.63 18.67 7.41
C LYS A 142 3.15 18.56 7.76
N HIS A 143 2.78 17.62 8.59
CA HIS A 143 1.40 17.33 8.99
C HIS A 143 1.03 17.91 10.37
N ASN A 144 1.95 18.60 11.07
CA ASN A 144 1.73 19.04 12.44
C ASN A 144 0.50 19.94 12.62
N ALA A 145 0.24 20.85 11.70
CA ALA A 145 -0.90 21.75 11.78
C ALA A 145 -2.24 20.99 11.70
N THR A 146 -2.29 19.91 10.93
CA THR A 146 -3.51 19.17 10.62
C THR A 146 -3.67 17.94 11.54
N ALA A 147 -2.62 17.16 11.75
CA ALA A 147 -2.66 15.91 12.54
C ALA A 147 -2.07 16.04 13.95
N GLY A 148 -1.59 17.22 14.33
CA GLY A 148 -0.89 17.43 15.58
C GLY A 148 0.61 17.06 15.50
N PRO A 149 1.43 17.57 16.42
CA PRO A 149 2.84 17.24 16.49
C PRO A 149 3.06 15.79 16.98
N PRO A 150 4.25 15.18 16.74
CA PRO A 150 4.52 13.79 17.07
C PRO A 150 4.31 13.41 18.55
N ASP A 151 4.54 14.32 19.48
CA ASP A 151 4.31 14.12 20.92
C ASP A 151 2.80 13.97 21.24
N SER A 152 1.90 14.42 20.37
CA SER A 152 0.46 14.19 20.50
C SER A 152 0.02 12.76 20.12
N ASP A 153 0.89 11.93 19.55
CA ASP A 153 0.56 10.57 19.14
C ASP A 153 0.16 9.67 20.32
N ALA A 154 0.65 9.97 21.52
CA ALA A 154 0.32 9.26 22.76
C ALA A 154 -1.04 9.70 23.39
N ILE A 155 -1.62 10.81 22.93
CA ILE A 155 -2.88 11.32 23.46
C ILE A 155 -4.07 10.62 22.76
N PRO A 156 -5.21 10.41 23.45
CA PRO A 156 -6.40 9.88 22.82
C PRO A 156 -6.84 10.73 21.60
N PRO A 157 -7.35 10.12 20.51
CA PRO A 157 -7.77 10.85 19.31
C PRO A 157 -8.73 12.02 19.57
N SER A 158 -9.61 11.87 20.57
CA SER A 158 -10.56 12.91 21.00
C SER A 158 -9.90 14.16 21.58
N GLU A 159 -8.66 14.09 22.04
CA GLU A 159 -7.93 15.18 22.69
C GLU A 159 -6.79 15.74 21.84
N ARG A 160 -6.45 15.08 20.72
CA ARG A 160 -5.37 15.52 19.83
C ARG A 160 -5.68 16.86 19.18
N PRO A 161 -4.68 17.74 19.01
CA PRO A 161 -4.82 18.99 18.28
C PRO A 161 -4.82 18.76 16.76
N GLY A 162 -5.35 19.73 16.01
CA GLY A 162 -5.35 19.75 14.54
C GLY A 162 -6.71 19.44 13.93
N THR A 163 -6.91 19.93 12.70
CA THR A 163 -8.18 19.89 11.96
C THR A 163 -8.64 18.44 11.66
N LEU A 164 -7.73 17.49 11.53
CA LEU A 164 -8.06 16.07 11.37
C LEU A 164 -8.84 15.55 12.58
N TRP A 165 -8.37 15.89 13.79
CA TRP A 165 -8.98 15.43 15.03
C TRP A 165 -10.21 16.27 15.43
N GLU A 166 -10.34 17.51 14.92
CA GLU A 166 -11.58 18.26 14.98
C GLU A 166 -12.69 17.54 14.19
N LEU A 167 -12.39 17.15 12.94
CA LEU A 167 -13.33 16.36 12.11
C LEU A 167 -13.68 15.04 12.80
N TYR A 168 -12.71 14.35 13.39
CA TYR A 168 -12.93 13.11 14.16
C TYR A 168 -13.96 13.33 15.28
N ARG A 169 -13.83 14.41 16.08
CA ARG A 169 -14.78 14.75 17.16
C ARG A 169 -16.16 15.12 16.63
N GLU A 170 -16.22 15.90 15.56
CA GLU A 170 -17.48 16.29 14.90
C GLU A 170 -18.25 15.05 14.41
N LEU A 171 -17.59 14.15 13.72
CA LEU A 171 -18.22 12.92 13.22
C LEU A 171 -18.59 11.95 14.36
N THR A 172 -17.78 11.88 15.41
CA THR A 172 -18.12 11.10 16.62
C THR A 172 -19.39 11.62 17.26
N ALA A 173 -19.52 12.95 17.40
CA ALA A 173 -20.73 13.58 17.97
C ALA A 173 -21.99 13.37 17.09
N GLN A 174 -21.81 13.19 15.78
CA GLN A 174 -22.88 12.83 14.83
C GLN A 174 -23.20 11.33 14.81
N GLY A 175 -22.57 10.52 15.66
CA GLY A 175 -22.80 9.09 15.79
C GLY A 175 -22.20 8.23 14.67
N TRP A 176 -21.15 8.70 14.00
CA TRP A 176 -20.42 7.89 13.03
C TRP A 176 -19.53 6.82 13.68
N SER A 177 -19.42 5.66 13.05
CA SER A 177 -18.49 4.62 13.47
C SER A 177 -17.10 4.91 12.92
N LEU A 178 -16.18 5.32 13.81
CA LEU A 178 -14.84 5.73 13.46
C LEU A 178 -13.78 4.74 14.02
N ASP A 179 -12.73 4.50 13.27
CA ASP A 179 -11.58 3.73 13.69
C ASP A 179 -10.32 4.62 13.63
N ALA A 180 -9.87 5.08 14.79
CA ALA A 180 -8.63 5.81 14.96
C ALA A 180 -7.59 5.00 15.78
N PHE A 181 -7.88 3.73 16.07
CA PHE A 181 -7.00 2.90 16.90
C PHE A 181 -5.63 2.74 16.27
N SER A 182 -4.58 3.17 16.96
CA SER A 182 -3.17 3.16 16.51
C SER A 182 -2.88 3.92 15.22
N TYR A 183 -3.80 4.81 14.78
CA TYR A 183 -3.51 5.81 13.77
C TYR A 183 -3.07 7.12 14.44
N THR A 184 -2.18 7.84 13.77
CA THR A 184 -1.65 9.13 14.26
C THR A 184 -1.81 10.26 13.24
N THR A 185 -1.91 9.94 11.97
CA THR A 185 -2.10 10.90 10.87
C THR A 185 -3.30 10.55 10.00
N ASN A 186 -4.11 9.61 10.42
CA ASN A 186 -5.27 9.10 9.69
C ASN A 186 -6.37 8.66 10.66
N PHE A 187 -7.61 8.64 10.23
CA PHE A 187 -8.66 7.81 10.83
C PHE A 187 -9.61 7.30 9.74
N ARG A 188 -10.29 6.21 10.03
CA ARG A 188 -11.19 5.52 9.10
C ARG A 188 -12.64 5.65 9.54
N LEU A 189 -13.52 5.98 8.60
CA LEU A 189 -14.95 6.02 8.75
C LEU A 189 -15.58 4.78 8.12
N LYS A 190 -16.53 4.17 8.84
CA LYS A 190 -17.30 3.01 8.36
C LYS A 190 -18.77 3.40 8.22
N ALA A 191 -19.35 3.17 7.06
CA ALA A 191 -20.79 3.29 6.87
C ALA A 191 -21.49 2.15 7.63
N LYS A 192 -22.14 2.47 8.73
CA LYS A 192 -22.88 1.56 9.61
C LYS A 192 -24.11 2.27 10.19
N ASP A 193 -24.98 1.52 10.83
CA ASP A 193 -26.06 2.01 11.65
C ASP A 193 -27.01 2.99 10.92
N GLY A 194 -27.36 2.63 9.67
CA GLY A 194 -28.25 3.41 8.82
C GLY A 194 -27.60 4.57 8.05
N LYS A 195 -26.28 4.75 8.18
CA LYS A 195 -25.49 5.69 7.34
C LYS A 195 -25.18 5.04 5.99
N THR A 196 -25.23 5.83 4.92
CA THR A 196 -25.08 5.38 3.54
C THR A 196 -23.77 5.86 2.90
N ALA A 197 -23.43 5.33 1.71
CA ALA A 197 -22.30 5.81 0.93
C ALA A 197 -22.48 7.27 0.47
N GLU A 198 -23.72 7.70 0.22
CA GLU A 198 -24.05 9.08 -0.14
C GLU A 198 -23.84 10.04 1.05
N ASP A 199 -24.05 9.57 2.28
CA ASP A 199 -23.74 10.36 3.48
C ASP A 199 -22.22 10.55 3.60
N VAL A 200 -21.42 9.50 3.31
CA VAL A 200 -19.95 9.59 3.26
C VAL A 200 -19.50 10.56 2.17
N ALA A 201 -20.07 10.46 0.97
CA ALA A 201 -19.75 11.36 -0.14
C ALA A 201 -19.97 12.83 0.23
N ARG A 202 -21.09 13.15 0.91
CA ARG A 202 -21.37 14.51 1.40
C ARG A 202 -20.34 15.02 2.41
N ILE A 203 -19.78 14.16 3.26
CA ILE A 203 -18.68 14.54 4.15
C ILE A 203 -17.44 14.88 3.33
N VAL A 204 -17.09 14.02 2.37
CA VAL A 204 -15.92 14.22 1.48
C VAL A 204 -16.03 15.52 0.69
N GLU A 205 -17.19 15.82 0.13
CA GLU A 205 -17.45 17.05 -0.64
C GLU A 205 -17.29 18.34 0.20
N ASN A 206 -17.50 18.24 1.51
CA ASN A 206 -17.45 19.37 2.44
C ASN A 206 -16.18 19.39 3.32
N LEU A 207 -15.14 18.64 2.94
CA LEU A 207 -13.87 18.63 3.68
C LEU A 207 -13.21 20.01 3.69
N LYS A 208 -12.59 20.36 4.81
CA LYS A 208 -11.69 21.51 4.90
C LYS A 208 -10.53 21.34 3.92
N PRO A 209 -9.98 22.43 3.33
CA PRO A 209 -8.93 22.33 2.30
C PRO A 209 -7.61 21.68 2.75
N ASP A 210 -7.35 21.63 4.06
CA ASP A 210 -6.18 21.00 4.66
C ASP A 210 -6.38 19.51 4.97
N LEU A 211 -7.56 18.97 4.64
CA LEU A 211 -7.89 17.55 4.75
C LEU A 211 -8.07 16.91 3.37
N ALA A 212 -7.76 15.64 3.29
CA ALA A 212 -7.99 14.78 2.14
C ALA A 212 -8.65 13.46 2.57
N SER A 213 -9.22 12.76 1.63
CA SER A 213 -9.80 11.44 1.85
C SER A 213 -9.46 10.50 0.72
N SER A 214 -9.47 9.21 1.01
CA SER A 214 -9.48 8.12 0.03
C SER A 214 -10.53 7.09 0.42
N THR A 215 -11.10 6.43 -0.57
CA THR A 215 -12.04 5.33 -0.36
C THR A 215 -11.34 4.00 -0.58
N ASN A 216 -11.67 3.03 0.26
CA ASN A 216 -11.18 1.66 0.12
C ASN A 216 -12.29 0.72 0.64
N ILE A 217 -12.81 -0.15 -0.22
CA ILE A 217 -13.78 -1.20 0.10
C ILE A 217 -14.98 -0.66 0.92
N GLY A 218 -15.59 0.47 0.48
CA GLY A 218 -16.74 1.09 1.17
C GLY A 218 -16.40 1.77 2.49
N LEU A 219 -15.14 2.02 2.77
CA LEU A 219 -14.62 2.77 3.90
C LEU A 219 -14.02 4.08 3.39
N ALA A 220 -14.08 5.14 4.18
CA ALA A 220 -13.37 6.39 3.88
C ALA A 220 -12.26 6.62 4.91
N ASP A 221 -11.05 6.82 4.42
CA ASP A 221 -9.90 7.25 5.21
C ASP A 221 -9.76 8.76 5.11
N PHE A 222 -9.58 9.45 6.23
CA PHE A 222 -9.35 10.89 6.31
C PHE A 222 -7.93 11.15 6.82
N TYR A 223 -7.22 12.06 6.17
CA TYR A 223 -5.82 12.36 6.48
C TYR A 223 -5.47 13.80 6.06
N PRO A 224 -4.30 14.34 6.48
CA PRO A 224 -3.86 15.67 6.05
C PRO A 224 -3.73 15.78 4.53
N ALA A 225 -4.20 16.85 3.94
CA ALA A 225 -4.01 17.12 2.51
C ALA A 225 -2.53 17.24 2.11
N THR A 226 -1.63 17.43 3.06
CA THR A 226 -0.17 17.39 2.87
C THR A 226 0.39 15.98 2.78
N SER A 227 -0.37 14.93 3.11
CA SER A 227 -0.05 13.51 2.95
C SER A 227 -0.74 12.92 1.71
N GLY A 228 -0.80 11.62 1.60
CA GLY A 228 -1.28 10.89 0.43
C GLY A 228 -0.16 10.04 -0.16
N LYS A 229 -0.49 8.87 -0.73
CA LYS A 229 0.51 7.95 -1.30
C LYS A 229 1.36 8.65 -2.38
N GLU A 230 0.75 9.48 -3.22
CA GLU A 230 1.43 10.21 -4.29
C GLU A 230 2.43 11.26 -3.78
N LYS A 231 2.09 11.99 -2.71
CA LYS A 231 2.97 12.98 -2.11
C LYS A 231 4.10 12.35 -1.31
N ALA A 232 3.81 11.26 -0.60
CA ALA A 232 4.82 10.45 0.07
C ALA A 232 5.81 9.87 -0.94
N ALA A 233 5.31 9.35 -2.07
CA ALA A 233 6.15 8.84 -3.14
C ALA A 233 7.04 9.93 -3.75
N GLN A 234 6.51 11.14 -3.99
CA GLN A 234 7.29 12.28 -4.47
C GLN A 234 8.46 12.61 -3.51
N HIS A 235 8.17 12.68 -2.22
CA HIS A 235 9.19 12.94 -1.19
C HIS A 235 10.28 11.84 -1.16
N ILE A 236 9.88 10.57 -1.33
CA ILE A 236 10.81 9.42 -1.32
C ILE A 236 11.70 9.42 -2.57
N VAL A 237 11.15 9.63 -3.76
CA VAL A 237 11.97 9.63 -4.99
C VAL A 237 12.99 10.77 -4.97
N GLU A 238 12.65 11.95 -4.41
CA GLU A 238 13.59 13.05 -4.20
C GLU A 238 14.74 12.63 -3.29
N LYS A 239 14.46 11.95 -2.17
CA LYS A 239 15.50 11.41 -1.27
C LYS A 239 16.36 10.31 -1.93
N PHE A 240 15.80 9.56 -2.85
CA PHE A 240 16.51 8.55 -3.63
C PHE A 240 17.21 9.13 -4.89
N GLN A 241 17.14 10.45 -5.08
CA GLN A 241 17.69 11.15 -6.26
C GLN A 241 17.12 10.59 -7.57
N SER A 242 15.83 10.27 -7.57
CA SER A 242 15.05 9.74 -8.69
C SER A 242 13.85 10.63 -9.00
N ARG A 243 13.00 10.20 -9.93
CA ARG A 243 11.78 10.89 -10.34
C ARG A 243 10.61 9.91 -10.42
N LEU A 244 9.38 10.39 -10.29
CA LEU A 244 8.19 9.55 -10.36
C LEU A 244 8.02 8.86 -11.72
N GLU A 245 8.44 9.50 -12.81
CA GLU A 245 8.41 8.90 -14.15
C GLU A 245 9.39 7.71 -14.29
N GLU A 246 10.40 7.64 -13.43
CA GLU A 246 11.37 6.55 -13.31
C GLU A 246 10.96 5.50 -12.27
N ALA A 247 9.79 5.65 -11.70
CA ALA A 247 9.19 4.70 -10.77
C ALA A 247 8.07 3.90 -11.43
N PHE A 248 7.82 2.70 -10.90
CA PHE A 248 6.65 1.91 -11.23
C PHE A 248 5.94 1.46 -9.96
N LEU A 249 4.67 1.09 -10.10
CA LEU A 249 3.76 0.79 -9.01
C LEU A 249 3.13 -0.59 -9.22
N LEU A 250 3.14 -1.42 -8.17
CA LEU A 250 2.25 -2.57 -8.03
C LEU A 250 1.14 -2.17 -7.05
N CYS A 251 -0.12 -2.25 -7.50
CA CYS A 251 -1.28 -1.89 -6.69
C CYS A 251 -2.55 -2.59 -7.20
N ASP A 252 -3.66 -2.44 -6.49
CA ASP A 252 -4.94 -3.07 -6.88
C ASP A 252 -6.18 -2.18 -6.68
N ASP A 253 -6.14 -1.10 -5.89
CA ASP A 253 -7.35 -0.41 -5.43
C ASP A 253 -7.33 1.12 -5.66
N ASP A 254 -8.47 1.73 -5.42
CA ASP A 254 -8.77 3.15 -5.67
C ASP A 254 -7.84 4.11 -4.95
N ASN A 255 -7.41 3.76 -3.74
CA ASN A 255 -6.51 4.60 -2.93
C ASN A 255 -5.09 4.70 -3.51
N ASP A 256 -4.77 3.93 -4.54
CA ASP A 256 -3.50 3.97 -5.27
C ASP A 256 -3.56 4.82 -6.54
N MET A 257 -4.76 5.18 -7.01
CA MET A 257 -4.91 5.82 -8.31
C MET A 257 -4.26 7.21 -8.39
N GLY A 258 -4.15 7.92 -7.27
CA GLY A 258 -3.36 9.16 -7.19
C GLY A 258 -1.88 8.91 -7.51
N LEU A 259 -1.29 7.89 -6.92
CA LEU A 259 0.09 7.49 -7.20
C LEU A 259 0.23 6.86 -8.61
N ALA A 260 -0.73 6.02 -9.02
CA ALA A 260 -0.77 5.45 -10.36
C ALA A 260 -0.75 6.51 -11.47
N ALA A 261 -1.38 7.68 -11.23
CA ALA A 261 -1.41 8.78 -12.20
C ALA A 261 -0.01 9.38 -12.46
N VAL A 262 0.88 9.39 -11.48
CA VAL A 262 2.17 10.12 -11.53
C VAL A 262 3.39 9.24 -11.80
N VAL A 263 3.35 7.94 -11.54
CA VAL A 263 4.46 7.01 -11.86
C VAL A 263 4.54 6.67 -13.34
N GLY A 264 5.65 6.14 -13.81
CA GLY A 264 5.87 5.81 -15.23
C GLY A 264 5.12 4.55 -15.70
N LYS A 265 4.96 3.52 -14.84
CA LYS A 265 4.30 2.24 -15.18
C LYS A 265 3.52 1.71 -13.99
N VAL A 266 2.43 0.99 -14.25
CA VAL A 266 1.56 0.41 -13.21
C VAL A 266 1.27 -1.04 -13.52
N PHE A 267 1.37 -1.91 -12.51
CA PHE A 267 1.07 -3.33 -12.57
C PHE A 267 -0.10 -3.65 -11.65
N LEU A 268 -1.18 -4.20 -12.20
CA LEU A 268 -2.42 -4.49 -11.49
C LEU A 268 -2.67 -6.00 -11.43
N PRO A 269 -2.62 -6.64 -10.25
CA PRO A 269 -3.04 -8.04 -10.08
C PRO A 269 -4.53 -8.25 -10.36
N SER A 270 -5.34 -7.22 -10.18
CA SER A 270 -6.78 -7.24 -10.48
C SER A 270 -7.32 -5.83 -10.73
N ILE A 271 -8.49 -5.75 -11.34
CA ILE A 271 -9.29 -4.52 -11.41
C ILE A 271 -10.40 -4.66 -10.36
N THR A 272 -10.31 -3.87 -9.30
CA THR A 272 -11.18 -3.97 -8.11
C THR A 272 -12.41 -3.07 -8.19
N SER A 273 -12.37 -2.02 -9.01
CA SER A 273 -13.43 -1.00 -9.10
C SER A 273 -13.59 -0.42 -10.50
N ASP A 274 -14.71 0.30 -10.71
CA ASP A 274 -14.96 1.03 -11.96
C ASP A 274 -14.01 2.21 -12.17
N SER A 275 -13.49 2.81 -11.10
CA SER A 275 -12.49 3.89 -11.19
C SER A 275 -11.14 3.37 -11.65
N VAL A 276 -10.68 2.23 -11.13
CA VAL A 276 -9.47 1.53 -11.61
C VAL A 276 -9.64 1.15 -13.08
N ARG A 277 -10.80 0.60 -13.48
CA ARG A 277 -11.10 0.29 -14.87
C ARG A 277 -11.02 1.51 -15.79
N ARG A 278 -11.65 2.62 -15.39
CA ARG A 278 -11.57 3.88 -16.18
C ARG A 278 -10.15 4.39 -16.31
N ALA A 279 -9.31 4.27 -15.29
CA ALA A 279 -7.91 4.66 -15.35
C ALA A 279 -7.11 3.81 -16.34
N VAL A 280 -7.34 2.50 -16.36
CA VAL A 280 -6.75 1.55 -17.33
C VAL A 280 -7.20 1.89 -18.76
N ASP A 281 -8.51 2.07 -18.97
CA ASP A 281 -9.09 2.36 -20.29
C ASP A 281 -8.60 3.70 -20.86
N ALA A 282 -8.39 4.70 -19.97
CA ALA A 282 -7.89 6.02 -20.36
C ALA A 282 -6.40 6.02 -20.76
N ASN A 283 -5.60 5.08 -20.26
CA ASN A 283 -4.17 5.03 -20.55
C ASN A 283 -3.61 3.58 -20.55
N PRO A 284 -4.07 2.73 -21.50
CA PRO A 284 -3.74 1.30 -21.53
C PRO A 284 -2.24 1.01 -21.65
N GLU A 285 -1.48 1.89 -22.27
CA GLU A 285 -0.03 1.78 -22.42
C GLU A 285 0.72 1.82 -21.07
N LYS A 286 0.13 2.51 -20.09
CA LYS A 286 0.72 2.68 -18.76
C LYS A 286 0.47 1.48 -17.86
N PHE A 287 -0.63 0.78 -18.06
CA PHE A 287 -1.09 -0.29 -17.17
C PHE A 287 -0.81 -1.67 -17.74
N VAL A 288 -0.25 -2.54 -16.90
CA VAL A 288 -0.12 -3.98 -17.15
C VAL A 288 -1.08 -4.69 -16.21
N VAL A 289 -2.10 -5.33 -16.74
CA VAL A 289 -3.15 -5.97 -15.95
C VAL A 289 -3.07 -7.47 -16.12
N SER A 290 -2.98 -8.22 -15.01
CA SER A 290 -3.04 -9.69 -15.05
C SER A 290 -4.44 -10.17 -15.45
N GLN A 291 -4.49 -11.28 -16.18
CA GLN A 291 -5.73 -11.99 -16.50
C GLN A 291 -6.16 -12.96 -15.38
N LYS A 292 -5.32 -13.12 -14.37
CA LYS A 292 -5.52 -13.98 -13.20
C LYS A 292 -5.78 -13.14 -11.95
N GLY A 293 -5.85 -13.78 -10.80
CA GLY A 293 -6.06 -13.09 -9.53
C GLY A 293 -5.31 -13.76 -8.38
N GLY A 294 -5.35 -13.09 -7.23
CA GLY A 294 -4.66 -13.54 -6.04
C GLY A 294 -3.14 -13.66 -6.23
N ILE A 295 -2.50 -14.58 -5.51
CA ILE A 295 -1.04 -14.77 -5.58
C ILE A 295 -0.54 -15.08 -6.98
N ILE A 296 -1.35 -15.73 -7.81
CA ILE A 296 -0.96 -16.13 -9.18
C ILE A 296 -0.76 -14.87 -10.05
N ALA A 297 -1.64 -13.90 -9.91
CA ALA A 297 -1.55 -12.63 -10.65
C ALA A 297 -0.28 -11.86 -10.29
N THR A 298 0.01 -11.73 -9.01
CA THR A 298 1.22 -11.03 -8.54
C THR A 298 2.50 -11.73 -8.98
N GLU A 299 2.54 -13.06 -8.89
CA GLU A 299 3.69 -13.84 -9.38
C GLU A 299 3.91 -13.65 -10.88
N GLU A 300 2.84 -13.67 -11.68
CA GLU A 300 2.90 -13.51 -13.14
C GLU A 300 3.41 -12.12 -13.52
N LEU A 301 2.87 -11.07 -12.88
CA LEU A 301 3.32 -9.70 -13.13
C LEU A 301 4.80 -9.50 -12.80
N LEU A 302 5.27 -10.06 -11.69
CA LEU A 302 6.67 -9.95 -11.28
C LEU A 302 7.62 -10.78 -12.15
N GLU A 303 7.19 -11.94 -12.67
CA GLU A 303 7.98 -12.73 -13.64
C GLU A 303 8.24 -11.96 -14.94
N HIS A 304 7.28 -11.16 -15.39
CA HIS A 304 7.33 -10.42 -16.64
C HIS A 304 7.60 -8.93 -16.49
N VAL A 305 7.95 -8.48 -15.28
CA VAL A 305 8.17 -7.05 -15.03
C VAL A 305 9.26 -6.46 -15.93
N GLU A 306 10.33 -7.22 -16.18
CA GLU A 306 11.46 -6.79 -17.04
C GLU A 306 11.05 -6.59 -18.51
N ASP A 307 10.04 -7.29 -18.99
CA ASP A 307 9.51 -7.10 -20.36
C ASP A 307 8.94 -5.69 -20.57
N HIS A 308 8.56 -5.03 -19.47
CA HIS A 308 7.93 -3.72 -19.48
C HIS A 308 8.82 -2.57 -18.99
N ILE A 309 9.79 -2.84 -18.14
CA ILE A 309 10.64 -1.79 -17.51
C ILE A 309 12.12 -1.91 -17.88
N GLY A 310 12.51 -2.93 -18.64
CA GLY A 310 13.89 -3.25 -18.99
C GLY A 310 14.59 -4.15 -17.97
N THR A 311 15.67 -4.76 -18.39
CA THR A 311 16.40 -5.77 -17.61
C THR A 311 17.16 -5.14 -16.44
N PHE A 312 17.08 -5.76 -15.27
CA PHE A 312 17.90 -5.39 -14.11
C PHE A 312 19.32 -5.92 -14.32
N LEU A 313 20.31 -5.08 -14.13
CA LEU A 313 21.69 -5.52 -14.07
C LEU A 313 21.90 -6.23 -12.73
N LEU A 314 22.00 -7.55 -12.74
CA LEU A 314 22.50 -8.29 -11.58
C LEU A 314 23.97 -7.93 -11.42
N GLY A 315 24.28 -7.10 -10.42
CA GLY A 315 25.64 -6.77 -10.03
C GLY A 315 26.35 -7.95 -9.35
#